data_e50297881c737c1e76b3504e9b514315
#
_entry.id   e50297881c737c1e76b3504e9b514315
#
_cell.length_a   1.000
_cell.length_b   1.000
_cell.length_c   1.000
_cell.angle_alpha   90.00
_cell.angle_beta   90.00
_cell.angle_gamma   90.00
#
_symmetry.space_group_name_H-M   'P 1'
#
loop_
_entity.id
_entity.type
_entity.pdbx_description
1 polymer ?
#
loop_
_entity_poly.entity_id
_entity_poly.type
_entity_poly.pdbx_seq_one_letter_code
_entity_poly.pdbx_strand_id
1 'polypeptide(L)'
;IIISEGREIMQHIETKYGAQLPVVKGDYTEYWTDGLGSAAGLTAMNRNSKERLIQAEKLWTMLNPHRTIPRYEFDEAWRYIALGSEHTWCNENPSEPYFLDAIFKVKKDYFHQAEERSQTLYDDALAPATDKSDGALGPTGGPSAGGVAVLNTNSWKHGGLITLNKLESGWGDKVQDD
;
A
#
# COMPACT_ATOMS: atom_id res chain seq x y z
N ILE A 1 7.01 22.71 -38.91
CA ILE A 1 7.14 21.98 -37.64
C ILE A 1 7.07 23.03 -36.55
N ILE A 2 6.15 22.87 -35.65
CA ILE A 2 6.00 23.72 -34.46
C ILE A 2 6.46 22.89 -33.27
N ILE A 3 7.43 23.38 -32.53
CA ILE A 3 7.84 22.81 -31.26
C ILE A 3 6.96 23.43 -30.20
N SER A 4 6.17 22.62 -29.50
CA SER A 4 5.21 23.09 -28.50
C SER A 4 5.15 22.14 -27.29
N GLU A 5 4.54 22.60 -26.23
CA GLU A 5 4.21 21.76 -25.08
C GLU A 5 2.99 20.89 -25.35
N GLY A 6 2.87 19.75 -24.66
CA GLY A 6 1.72 18.85 -24.82
C GLY A 6 0.37 19.53 -24.57
N ARG A 7 0.33 20.51 -23.65
CA ARG A 7 -0.85 21.33 -23.39
C ARG A 7 -1.32 22.12 -24.64
N GLU A 8 -0.38 22.75 -25.36
CA GLU A 8 -0.69 23.54 -26.54
C GLU A 8 -1.27 22.66 -27.68
N ILE A 9 -0.71 21.47 -27.83
CA ILE A 9 -1.22 20.47 -28.78
C ILE A 9 -2.66 20.10 -28.44
N MET A 10 -2.95 19.79 -27.20
CA MET A 10 -4.29 19.43 -26.74
C MET A 10 -5.29 20.58 -26.92
N GLN A 11 -4.89 21.80 -26.56
CA GLN A 11 -5.72 22.99 -26.78
C GLN A 11 -6.00 23.26 -28.28
N HIS A 12 -4.99 23.05 -29.13
CA HIS A 12 -5.19 23.18 -30.58
C HIS A 12 -6.18 22.15 -31.12
N ILE A 13 -6.06 20.89 -30.70
CA ILE A 13 -6.98 19.81 -31.08
C ILE A 13 -8.39 20.12 -30.60
N GLU A 14 -8.55 20.51 -29.35
CA GLU A 14 -9.85 20.84 -28.77
C GLU A 14 -10.51 22.02 -29.50
N THR A 15 -9.76 23.10 -29.74
CA THR A 15 -10.27 24.28 -30.42
C THR A 15 -10.68 24.00 -31.87
N LYS A 16 -9.87 23.20 -32.58
CA LYS A 16 -10.08 22.96 -34.01
C LYS A 16 -11.03 21.82 -34.31
N TYR A 17 -11.00 20.79 -33.50
CA TYR A 17 -11.70 19.52 -33.78
C TYR A 17 -12.66 19.09 -32.66
N GLY A 18 -12.70 19.79 -31.54
CA GLY A 18 -13.45 19.37 -30.35
C GLY A 18 -14.89 18.99 -30.60
N ALA A 19 -15.60 19.77 -31.49
CA ALA A 19 -16.98 19.47 -31.88
C ALA A 19 -17.14 18.19 -32.73
N GLN A 20 -16.03 17.67 -33.27
CA GLN A 20 -16.01 16.49 -34.14
C GLN A 20 -15.52 15.25 -33.40
N LEU A 21 -14.90 15.43 -32.21
CA LEU A 21 -14.39 14.31 -31.41
C LEU A 21 -15.54 13.58 -30.74
N PRO A 22 -15.55 12.24 -30.80
CA PRO A 22 -16.56 11.47 -30.06
C PRO A 22 -16.31 11.59 -28.57
N VAL A 23 -17.38 11.78 -27.81
CA VAL A 23 -17.34 11.67 -26.35
C VAL A 23 -17.43 10.21 -25.98
N VAL A 24 -16.35 9.66 -25.46
CA VAL A 24 -16.28 8.27 -24.98
C VAL A 24 -16.26 8.30 -23.46
N LYS A 25 -17.11 7.50 -22.83
CA LYS A 25 -17.19 7.31 -21.39
C LYS A 25 -16.95 5.84 -21.09
N GLY A 26 -16.07 5.58 -20.14
CA GLY A 26 -15.75 4.21 -19.75
C GLY A 26 -14.42 4.13 -19.03
N ASP A 27 -14.12 2.94 -18.60
CA ASP A 27 -12.82 2.60 -18.02
C ASP A 27 -11.87 2.20 -19.16
N TYR A 28 -10.75 2.91 -19.27
CA TYR A 28 -9.74 2.64 -20.29
C TYR A 28 -8.57 1.91 -19.63
N THR A 29 -8.80 0.62 -19.37
CA THR A 29 -7.74 -0.24 -18.88
C THR A 29 -6.66 -0.37 -19.93
N GLU A 30 -5.43 -0.21 -19.51
CA GLU A 30 -4.29 -0.34 -20.38
C GLU A 30 -4.13 -1.78 -20.90
N TYR A 31 -3.68 -1.92 -22.13
CA TYR A 31 -3.42 -3.19 -22.80
C TYR A 31 -2.42 -4.09 -22.03
N TRP A 32 -1.45 -3.49 -21.34
CA TRP A 32 -0.39 -4.20 -20.61
C TRP A 32 -0.80 -4.81 -19.27
N THR A 33 -2.08 -4.79 -18.93
CA THR A 33 -2.59 -5.36 -17.67
C THR A 33 -2.57 -6.90 -17.63
N ASP A 34 -2.25 -7.58 -18.74
CA ASP A 34 -2.08 -9.02 -18.80
C ASP A 34 -0.98 -9.54 -17.85
N GLY A 35 0.09 -8.78 -17.63
CA GLY A 35 1.13 -9.10 -16.66
C GLY A 35 0.62 -9.16 -15.21
N LEU A 36 -0.38 -8.34 -14.87
CA LEU A 36 -1.04 -8.40 -13.56
C LEU A 36 -1.73 -9.74 -13.32
N GLY A 37 -2.40 -10.28 -14.35
CA GLY A 37 -3.03 -11.58 -14.31
C GLY A 37 -2.03 -12.72 -14.12
N SER A 38 -0.90 -12.66 -14.80
CA SER A 38 0.19 -13.65 -14.69
C SER A 38 0.88 -13.65 -13.33
N ALA A 39 0.90 -12.51 -12.64
CA ALA A 39 1.55 -12.31 -11.34
C ALA A 39 0.56 -11.86 -10.25
N ALA A 40 -0.68 -12.32 -10.30
CA ALA A 40 -1.77 -11.87 -9.43
C ALA A 40 -1.44 -11.93 -7.93
N GLY A 41 -0.80 -13.01 -7.47
CA GLY A 41 -0.37 -13.16 -6.07
C GLY A 41 0.67 -12.12 -5.65
N LEU A 42 1.67 -11.87 -6.50
CA LEU A 42 2.70 -10.86 -6.24
C LEU A 42 2.13 -9.43 -6.31
N THR A 43 1.20 -9.20 -7.21
CA THR A 43 0.47 -7.93 -7.30
C THR A 43 -0.34 -7.66 -6.04
N ALA A 44 -1.04 -8.65 -5.53
CA ALA A 44 -1.77 -8.55 -4.26
C ALA A 44 -0.83 -8.28 -3.09
N MET A 45 0.33 -8.95 -3.04
CA MET A 45 1.38 -8.72 -2.04
C MET A 45 1.88 -7.27 -2.08
N ASN A 46 2.20 -6.74 -3.27
CA ASN A 46 2.66 -5.35 -3.44
C ASN A 46 1.58 -4.34 -3.02
N ARG A 47 0.34 -4.59 -3.38
CA ARG A 47 -0.79 -3.75 -2.96
C ARG A 47 -0.95 -3.73 -1.44
N ASN A 48 -0.88 -4.89 -0.80
CA ASN A 48 -0.95 -5.00 0.65
C ASN A 48 0.24 -4.29 1.32
N SER A 49 1.44 -4.41 0.76
CA SER A 49 2.64 -3.72 1.25
C SER A 49 2.48 -2.21 1.20
N LYS A 50 1.91 -1.69 0.11
CA LYS A 50 1.61 -0.27 -0.07
C LYS A 50 0.63 0.25 0.99
N GLU A 51 -0.50 -0.44 1.18
CA GLU A 51 -1.50 -0.06 2.17
C GLU A 51 -0.93 -0.14 3.60
N ARG A 52 -0.17 -1.18 3.90
CA ARG A 52 0.51 -1.37 5.18
C ARG A 52 1.50 -0.25 5.47
N LEU A 53 2.29 0.15 4.47
CA LEU A 53 3.28 1.21 4.62
C LEU A 53 2.64 2.58 4.90
N ILE A 54 1.54 2.89 4.22
CA ILE A 54 0.74 4.10 4.49
C ILE A 54 0.20 4.10 5.93
N GLN A 55 -0.24 2.94 6.41
CA GLN A 55 -0.70 2.81 7.79
C GLN A 55 0.45 2.93 8.78
N ALA A 56 1.61 2.33 8.48
CA ALA A 56 2.80 2.42 9.32
C ALA A 56 3.25 3.88 9.53
N GLU A 57 3.27 4.71 8.49
CA GLU A 57 3.60 6.14 8.60
C GLU A 57 2.66 6.88 9.56
N LYS A 58 1.35 6.61 9.45
CA LYS A 58 0.34 7.22 10.31
C LYS A 58 0.48 6.74 11.75
N LEU A 59 0.59 5.44 11.96
CA LEU A 59 0.77 4.84 13.27
C LEU A 59 2.07 5.30 13.93
N TRP A 60 3.15 5.43 13.17
CA TRP A 60 4.41 5.97 13.67
C TRP A 60 4.22 7.36 14.25
N THR A 61 3.53 8.23 13.53
CA THR A 61 3.25 9.59 13.99
C THR A 61 2.33 9.61 15.21
N MET A 62 1.33 8.73 15.26
CA MET A 62 0.35 8.67 16.34
C MET A 62 0.91 8.09 17.64
N LEU A 63 1.68 7.01 17.54
CA LEU A 63 2.11 6.21 18.68
C LEU A 63 3.56 6.47 19.11
N ASN A 64 4.37 7.09 18.26
CA ASN A 64 5.78 7.34 18.50
C ASN A 64 6.18 8.82 18.38
N PRO A 65 5.48 9.76 19.04
CA PRO A 65 5.68 11.20 18.81
C PRO A 65 7.09 11.70 19.19
N HIS A 66 7.82 10.95 20.03
CA HIS A 66 9.16 11.31 20.50
C HIS A 66 10.28 10.49 19.82
N ARG A 67 9.93 9.54 18.96
CA ARG A 67 10.93 8.76 18.20
C ARG A 67 11.16 9.38 16.83
N THR A 68 12.40 9.36 16.39
CA THR A 68 12.74 9.78 15.03
C THR A 68 12.12 8.82 14.02
N ILE A 69 11.44 9.37 13.01
CA ILE A 69 10.89 8.57 11.91
C ILE A 69 12.06 7.96 11.12
N PRO A 70 12.09 6.65 10.91
CA PRO A 70 13.14 5.97 10.15
C PRO A 70 12.96 6.19 8.64
N ARG A 71 13.29 7.39 8.19
CA ARG A 71 13.04 7.84 6.81
C ARG A 71 13.68 6.96 5.77
N TYR A 72 14.92 6.53 6.00
CA TYR A 72 15.63 5.68 5.06
C TYR A 72 14.89 4.34 4.85
N GLU A 73 14.41 3.74 5.90
CA GLU A 73 13.67 2.47 5.84
C GLU A 73 12.34 2.62 5.11
N PHE A 74 11.63 3.75 5.34
CA PHE A 74 10.42 4.08 4.59
C PHE A 74 10.71 4.32 3.11
N ASP A 75 11.74 5.09 2.78
CA ASP A 75 12.15 5.37 1.41
C ASP A 75 12.54 4.08 0.66
N GLU A 76 13.26 3.18 1.31
CA GLU A 76 13.61 1.87 0.73
C GLU A 76 12.38 0.98 0.52
N ALA A 77 11.44 0.95 1.46
CA ALA A 77 10.20 0.21 1.30
C ALA A 77 9.38 0.76 0.11
N TRP A 78 9.24 2.07 0.00
CA TRP A 78 8.59 2.73 -1.14
C TRP A 78 9.32 2.47 -2.45
N ARG A 79 10.65 2.45 -2.45
CA ARG A 79 11.45 2.13 -3.63
C ARG A 79 11.12 0.73 -4.15
N TYR A 80 11.06 -0.28 -3.31
CA TYR A 80 10.72 -1.64 -3.71
C TYR A 80 9.27 -1.76 -4.19
N ILE A 81 8.32 -1.07 -3.56
CA ILE A 81 6.93 -0.99 -4.01
C ILE A 81 6.87 -0.39 -5.43
N ALA A 82 7.61 0.69 -5.69
CA ALA A 82 7.65 1.35 -6.99
C ALA A 82 8.28 0.45 -8.05
N LEU A 83 9.41 -0.21 -7.74
CA LEU A 83 10.07 -1.17 -8.64
C LEU A 83 9.18 -2.38 -8.95
N GLY A 84 8.41 -2.86 -7.98
CA GLY A 84 7.43 -3.92 -8.18
C GLY A 84 6.21 -3.49 -9.00
N SER A 85 5.92 -2.19 -9.06
CA SER A 85 4.77 -1.62 -9.77
C SER A 85 5.08 -1.14 -11.19
N GLU A 86 6.27 -1.45 -11.72
CA GLU A 86 6.61 -1.05 -13.08
C GLU A 86 5.76 -1.81 -14.12
N HIS A 87 5.62 -1.26 -15.30
CA HIS A 87 4.60 -1.65 -16.28
C HIS A 87 4.86 -2.95 -17.04
N THR A 88 6.11 -3.42 -17.14
CA THR A 88 6.45 -4.58 -17.96
C THR A 88 6.13 -5.93 -17.31
N TRP A 89 5.98 -5.98 -16.00
CA TRP A 89 5.58 -7.16 -15.23
C TRP A 89 6.31 -8.45 -15.62
N CYS A 90 7.55 -8.35 -16.07
CA CYS A 90 8.41 -9.48 -16.41
C CYS A 90 8.05 -10.28 -17.67
N ASN A 91 7.23 -9.77 -18.57
CA ASN A 91 6.69 -10.58 -19.65
C ASN A 91 7.03 -10.04 -21.05
N GLU A 92 8.27 -9.64 -21.26
CA GLU A 92 8.66 -8.92 -22.48
C GLU A 92 8.95 -9.82 -23.68
N ASN A 93 9.38 -11.07 -23.48
CA ASN A 93 9.71 -11.96 -24.60
C ASN A 93 9.48 -13.44 -24.28
N PRO A 94 8.31 -14.00 -24.63
CA PRO A 94 8.00 -15.40 -24.37
C PRO A 94 8.88 -16.40 -25.15
N SER A 95 9.67 -15.94 -26.12
CA SER A 95 10.54 -16.81 -26.91
C SER A 95 11.89 -17.14 -26.25
N GLU A 96 12.22 -16.49 -25.12
CA GLU A 96 13.46 -16.74 -24.38
C GLU A 96 13.20 -17.09 -22.89
N PRO A 97 12.82 -18.33 -22.59
CA PRO A 97 12.41 -18.75 -21.23
C PRO A 97 13.45 -18.48 -20.15
N TYR A 98 14.73 -18.66 -20.46
CA TYR A 98 15.82 -18.42 -19.50
C TYR A 98 15.91 -16.95 -19.07
N PHE A 99 15.72 -16.05 -20.02
CA PHE A 99 15.74 -14.61 -19.73
C PHE A 99 14.54 -14.18 -18.91
N LEU A 100 13.36 -14.73 -19.23
CA LEU A 100 12.13 -14.50 -18.46
C LEU A 100 12.26 -14.96 -17.02
N ASP A 101 12.81 -16.15 -16.79
CA ASP A 101 13.02 -16.68 -15.43
C ASP A 101 13.94 -15.80 -14.61
N ALA A 102 15.03 -15.30 -15.20
CA ALA A 102 15.98 -14.41 -14.56
C ALA A 102 15.33 -13.08 -14.17
N ILE A 103 14.56 -12.46 -15.09
CA ILE A 103 13.82 -11.21 -14.83
C ILE A 103 12.75 -11.44 -13.76
N PHE A 104 11.98 -12.52 -13.90
CA PHE A 104 10.91 -12.83 -12.94
C PHE A 104 11.45 -13.04 -11.53
N LYS A 105 12.61 -13.68 -11.39
CA LYS A 105 13.29 -13.85 -10.09
C LYS A 105 13.62 -12.50 -9.44
N VAL A 106 14.19 -11.55 -10.21
CA VAL A 106 14.51 -10.20 -9.72
C VAL A 106 13.24 -9.45 -9.33
N LYS A 107 12.22 -9.49 -10.17
CA LYS A 107 10.94 -8.82 -9.90
C LYS A 107 10.25 -9.40 -8.66
N LYS A 108 10.24 -10.72 -8.53
CA LYS A 108 9.71 -11.41 -7.36
C LYS A 108 10.41 -10.96 -6.08
N ASP A 109 11.73 -10.76 -6.11
CA ASP A 109 12.49 -10.24 -4.98
C ASP A 109 12.01 -8.83 -4.57
N TYR A 110 11.72 -7.94 -5.53
CA TYR A 110 11.18 -6.62 -5.21
C TYR A 110 9.87 -6.69 -4.42
N PHE A 111 8.97 -7.58 -4.75
CA PHE A 111 7.72 -7.78 -4.03
C PHE A 111 7.97 -8.29 -2.60
N HIS A 112 8.88 -9.24 -2.42
CA HIS A 112 9.23 -9.75 -1.10
C HIS A 112 9.93 -8.69 -0.24
N GLN A 113 10.84 -7.91 -0.81
CA GLN A 113 11.48 -6.79 -0.11
C GLN A 113 10.45 -5.74 0.32
N ALA A 114 9.48 -5.43 -0.55
CA ALA A 114 8.40 -4.52 -0.20
C ALA A 114 7.54 -5.05 0.96
N GLU A 115 7.21 -6.34 0.94
CA GLU A 115 6.42 -7.00 1.98
C GLU A 115 7.15 -7.01 3.31
N GLU A 116 8.39 -7.51 3.35
CA GLU A 116 9.19 -7.62 4.55
C GLU A 116 9.42 -6.26 5.22
N ARG A 117 9.84 -5.26 4.44
CA ARG A 117 10.11 -3.91 4.94
C ARG A 117 8.85 -3.22 5.45
N SER A 118 7.75 -3.30 4.71
CA SER A 118 6.49 -2.71 5.15
C SER A 118 5.95 -3.38 6.40
N GLN A 119 6.12 -4.70 6.54
CA GLN A 119 5.72 -5.43 7.74
C GLN A 119 6.56 -5.00 8.96
N THR A 120 7.89 -4.97 8.82
CA THR A 120 8.79 -4.52 9.88
C THR A 120 8.43 -3.11 10.36
N LEU A 121 8.25 -2.17 9.44
CA LEU A 121 7.89 -0.79 9.80
C LEU A 121 6.52 -0.68 10.47
N TYR A 122 5.57 -1.51 10.07
CA TYR A 122 4.25 -1.56 10.68
C TYR A 122 4.31 -2.12 12.11
N ASP A 123 5.05 -3.21 12.31
CA ASP A 123 5.23 -3.83 13.62
C ASP A 123 5.98 -2.89 14.58
N ASP A 124 7.03 -2.22 14.10
CA ASP A 124 7.77 -1.22 14.86
C ASP A 124 6.92 -0.01 15.24
N ALA A 125 6.00 0.39 14.36
CA ALA A 125 5.05 1.46 14.64
C ALA A 125 4.08 1.09 15.76
N LEU A 126 3.66 -0.19 15.83
CA LEU A 126 2.74 -0.73 16.83
C LEU A 126 3.41 -1.12 18.14
N ALA A 127 4.73 -1.30 18.18
CA ALA A 127 5.45 -1.80 19.36
C ALA A 127 5.11 -1.05 20.66
N PRO A 128 4.98 0.29 20.69
CA PRO A 128 4.57 1.00 21.91
C PRO A 128 3.16 0.67 22.40
N ALA A 129 2.26 0.33 21.47
CA ALA A 129 0.89 -0.04 21.83
C ALA A 129 0.80 -1.44 22.41
N THR A 130 1.78 -2.29 22.12
CA THR A 130 1.84 -3.68 22.60
C THR A 130 2.73 -3.86 23.83
N ASP A 131 3.57 -2.86 24.12
CA ASP A 131 4.45 -2.89 25.30
C ASP A 131 3.63 -2.63 26.58
N LYS A 132 3.45 -3.68 27.37
CA LYS A 132 2.69 -3.66 28.62
C LYS A 132 3.42 -2.93 29.74
N SER A 133 4.70 -2.57 29.57
CA SER A 133 5.54 -2.06 30.65
C SER A 133 5.24 -0.62 31.06
N ASP A 134 4.73 0.21 30.15
CA ASP A 134 4.66 1.66 30.37
C ASP A 134 3.25 2.27 30.40
N GLY A 135 2.18 1.49 30.19
CA GLY A 135 0.81 2.03 30.17
C GLY A 135 0.57 3.14 29.12
N ALA A 136 1.39 3.17 28.10
CA ALA A 136 1.60 4.33 27.22
C ALA A 136 0.74 4.36 25.96
N LEU A 137 -0.45 3.80 25.99
CA LEU A 137 -1.49 4.21 25.04
C LEU A 137 -2.18 5.44 25.64
N GLY A 138 -1.77 6.65 25.19
CA GLY A 138 -2.43 7.92 25.35
C GLY A 138 -3.38 8.16 26.52
N PRO A 139 -4.10 9.28 26.58
CA PRO A 139 -4.94 9.66 27.72
C PRO A 139 -6.11 8.70 28.02
N THR A 140 -6.32 7.65 27.23
CA THR A 140 -7.43 6.69 27.41
C THR A 140 -7.01 5.33 27.99
N GLY A 141 -5.71 5.10 28.30
CA GLY A 141 -5.25 3.81 28.84
C GLY A 141 -5.28 2.69 27.81
N GLY A 142 -4.20 1.89 27.74
CA GLY A 142 -4.21 0.68 26.90
C GLY A 142 -5.24 -0.34 27.37
N PRO A 143 -5.58 -1.33 26.51
CA PRO A 143 -6.52 -2.36 26.89
C PRO A 143 -6.05 -3.06 28.15
N SER A 144 -6.96 -3.23 29.10
CA SER A 144 -6.75 -4.12 30.24
C SER A 144 -6.29 -5.49 29.73
N ALA A 145 -5.51 -6.21 30.53
CA ALA A 145 -4.99 -7.53 30.14
C ALA A 145 -6.09 -8.38 29.49
N GLY A 146 -5.93 -8.69 28.18
CA GLY A 146 -6.89 -9.46 27.38
C GLY A 146 -7.81 -8.63 26.47
N GLY A 147 -7.68 -7.30 26.43
CA GLY A 147 -8.43 -6.45 25.50
C GLY A 147 -7.76 -6.34 24.10
N VAL A 148 -8.57 -5.97 23.11
CA VAL A 148 -8.13 -5.64 21.74
C VAL A 148 -8.30 -4.15 21.52
N ALA A 149 -7.22 -3.46 21.15
CA ALA A 149 -7.27 -2.06 20.77
C ALA A 149 -7.46 -1.92 19.25
N VAL A 150 -8.39 -1.05 18.86
CA VAL A 150 -8.64 -0.73 17.46
C VAL A 150 -8.19 0.70 17.19
N LEU A 151 -7.24 0.87 16.29
CA LEU A 151 -6.69 2.15 15.92
C LEU A 151 -7.28 2.64 14.59
N ASN A 152 -7.95 3.77 14.62
CA ASN A 152 -8.43 4.42 13.41
C ASN A 152 -7.35 5.35 12.85
N THR A 153 -6.74 4.95 11.74
CA THR A 153 -5.72 5.74 11.04
C THR A 153 -6.28 6.77 10.04
N ASN A 154 -7.61 6.92 9.96
CA ASN A 154 -8.25 7.96 9.16
C ASN A 154 -8.38 9.25 9.95
N SER A 155 -8.47 10.38 9.25
CA SER A 155 -8.73 11.69 9.86
C SER A 155 -10.21 11.95 10.17
N TRP A 156 -11.07 10.95 9.98
CA TRP A 156 -12.51 11.00 10.23
C TRP A 156 -12.99 9.75 10.96
N LYS A 157 -14.13 9.84 11.61
CA LYS A 157 -14.79 8.68 12.22
C LYS A 157 -15.14 7.67 11.13
N HIS A 158 -14.72 6.46 11.32
CA HIS A 158 -14.98 5.37 10.40
C HIS A 158 -15.41 4.13 11.17
N GLY A 159 -16.53 3.56 10.80
CA GLY A 159 -16.99 2.27 11.30
C GLY A 159 -16.62 1.17 10.30
N GLY A 160 -16.35 0.00 10.79
CA GLY A 160 -16.00 -1.15 9.95
C GLY A 160 -16.13 -2.47 10.68
N LEU A 161 -16.01 -3.55 9.92
CA LEU A 161 -15.97 -4.90 10.45
C LEU A 161 -14.56 -5.20 10.96
N ILE A 162 -14.45 -5.65 12.21
CA ILE A 162 -13.21 -6.16 12.80
C ILE A 162 -13.36 -7.66 12.94
N THR A 163 -12.42 -8.40 12.35
CA THR A 163 -12.39 -9.85 12.48
C THR A 163 -11.28 -10.25 13.44
N LEU A 164 -11.67 -10.90 14.52
CA LEU A 164 -10.74 -11.47 15.49
C LEU A 164 -10.74 -12.98 15.34
N ASN A 165 -9.58 -13.60 15.53
CA ASN A 165 -9.54 -15.04 15.63
C ASN A 165 -10.13 -15.50 16.98
N LYS A 166 -10.51 -16.77 17.10
CA LYS A 166 -11.18 -17.32 18.26
C LYS A 166 -10.37 -17.20 19.57
N LEU A 167 -9.05 -17.21 19.48
CA LEU A 167 -8.18 -17.06 20.66
C LEU A 167 -8.11 -15.60 21.10
N GLU A 168 -8.11 -14.67 20.16
CA GLU A 168 -8.10 -13.22 20.44
C GLU A 168 -9.45 -12.71 20.94
N SER A 169 -10.56 -13.31 20.52
CA SER A 169 -11.90 -12.92 20.96
C SER A 169 -12.21 -13.30 22.41
N GLY A 170 -11.37 -14.13 23.05
CA GLY A 170 -11.49 -14.48 24.48
C GLY A 170 -12.84 -15.07 24.89
N TRP A 171 -13.64 -15.63 23.98
CA TRP A 171 -14.98 -16.16 24.20
C TRP A 171 -16.02 -15.11 24.64
N GLY A 172 -15.69 -13.83 24.55
CA GLY A 172 -16.62 -12.74 24.87
C GLY A 172 -17.37 -12.25 23.63
N ASP A 173 -18.62 -11.88 23.81
CA ASP A 173 -19.50 -11.25 22.82
C ASP A 173 -19.78 -9.77 23.14
N LYS A 174 -19.11 -9.22 24.16
CA LYS A 174 -19.28 -7.84 24.58
C LYS A 174 -18.16 -6.96 24.04
N VAL A 175 -18.54 -5.97 23.27
CA VAL A 175 -17.68 -4.88 22.83
C VAL A 175 -18.07 -3.62 23.58
N GLN A 176 -17.11 -2.97 24.22
CA GLN A 176 -17.29 -1.66 24.81
C GLN A 176 -16.67 -0.64 23.84
N ASP A 177 -17.47 0.33 23.45
CA ASP A 177 -17.05 1.47 22.62
C ASP A 177 -16.96 2.68 23.56
N ASP A 178 -15.81 3.34 23.61
CA ASP A 178 -15.54 4.53 24.41
C ASP A 178 -15.62 5.81 23.57
#